data_42150f54924a2b609dd9d838d1e9fd45
#
_entry.id   42150f54924a2b609dd9d838d1e9fd45
#
_cell.length_a   1.000
_cell.length_b   1.000
_cell.length_c   1.000
_cell.angle_alpha   90.00
_cell.angle_beta   90.00
_cell.angle_gamma   90.00
#
_symmetry.space_group_name_H-M   'P 1'
#
loop_
_entity.id
_entity.type
_entity.pdbx_description
1 polymer ?
#
loop_
_entity_poly.entity_id
_entity_poly.type
_entity_poly.pdbx_seq_one_letter_code
_entity_poly.pdbx_strand_id
1 'polypeptide(L)'
;AALVVPASEVYTRVITLPAMTEQQLFYNLPYEFRDFLTEEKSKYFFDYAVRRIVNDETGHPKEMELFACAILKTTVEGYRAMLHRAGFRLRVLTVTECAYGAVLGAYLRRMGAENDDRDRCIVSIGHRSTHLYIYHGATFDSRREIDVGGRLIDEQIAEHCGVDIHLAHSYMRSDYNGVLEADYA
;
A
#
# COMPACT_ATOMS: atom_id res chain seq x y z
N ALA A 1 17.24 -6.58 -5.61
CA ALA A 1 16.48 -5.58 -4.84
C ALA A 1 14.99 -5.89 -4.87
N ALA A 2 14.26 -5.47 -3.86
CA ALA A 2 12.81 -5.36 -3.82
C ALA A 2 12.45 -3.86 -3.78
N LEU A 3 11.36 -3.48 -4.43
CA LEU A 3 10.89 -2.11 -4.48
C LEU A 3 9.38 -2.07 -4.25
N VAL A 4 8.93 -1.10 -3.46
CA VAL A 4 7.51 -0.78 -3.29
C VAL A 4 7.17 0.38 -4.23
N VAL A 5 6.14 0.19 -5.08
CA VAL A 5 5.69 1.24 -5.99
C VAL A 5 4.75 2.21 -5.29
N PRO A 6 4.79 3.51 -5.64
CA PRO A 6 3.80 4.48 -5.19
C PRO A 6 2.39 4.10 -5.62
N ALA A 7 1.40 4.34 -4.76
CA ALA A 7 -0.01 4.05 -5.06
C ALA A 7 -0.54 4.79 -6.30
N SER A 8 0.08 5.92 -6.67
CA SER A 8 -0.27 6.69 -7.87
C SER A 8 0.14 6.03 -9.19
N GLU A 9 0.99 5.01 -9.16
CA GLU A 9 1.53 4.34 -10.35
C GLU A 9 0.97 2.94 -10.57
N VAL A 10 0.07 2.49 -9.70
CA VAL A 10 -0.52 1.14 -9.74
C VAL A 10 -2.01 1.21 -9.42
N TYR A 11 -2.80 0.50 -10.20
CA TYR A 11 -4.21 0.28 -9.87
C TYR A 11 -4.33 -0.91 -8.95
N THR A 12 -5.00 -0.75 -7.82
CA THR A 12 -5.27 -1.84 -6.87
C THR A 12 -6.75 -1.96 -6.57
N ARG A 13 -7.26 -3.19 -6.46
CA ARG A 13 -8.66 -3.47 -6.16
C ARG A 13 -8.80 -4.73 -5.32
N VAL A 14 -9.80 -4.74 -4.47
CA VAL A 14 -10.36 -5.98 -3.92
C VAL A 14 -11.51 -6.40 -4.84
N ILE A 15 -11.45 -7.63 -5.34
CA ILE A 15 -12.45 -8.20 -6.25
C ILE A 15 -12.90 -9.56 -5.73
N THR A 16 -14.18 -9.88 -5.97
CA THR A 16 -14.73 -11.21 -5.68
C THR A 16 -15.11 -11.86 -7.00
N LEU A 17 -14.60 -13.06 -7.22
CA LEU A 17 -14.80 -13.85 -8.44
C LEU A 17 -15.28 -15.26 -8.06
N PRO A 18 -15.98 -15.96 -8.97
CA PRO A 18 -16.16 -17.39 -8.85
C PRO A 18 -14.81 -18.08 -8.69
N ALA A 19 -14.75 -19.16 -7.92
CA ALA A 19 -13.52 -19.94 -7.79
C ALA A 19 -13.09 -20.48 -9.15
N MET A 20 -11.83 -20.23 -9.50
CA MET A 20 -11.28 -20.61 -10.79
C MET A 20 -9.79 -20.96 -10.67
N THR A 21 -9.27 -21.64 -11.68
CA THR A 21 -7.86 -21.98 -11.75
C THR A 21 -6.99 -20.76 -12.04
N GLU A 22 -5.69 -20.84 -11.72
CA GLU A 22 -4.72 -19.80 -12.02
C GLU A 22 -4.72 -19.41 -13.50
N GLN A 23 -4.84 -20.40 -14.40
CA GLN A 23 -4.93 -20.13 -15.83
C GLN A 23 -6.18 -19.33 -16.22
N GLN A 24 -7.33 -19.64 -15.62
CA GLN A 24 -8.56 -18.89 -15.84
C GLN A 24 -8.45 -17.46 -15.27
N LEU A 25 -7.83 -17.29 -14.10
CA LEU A 25 -7.55 -15.97 -13.52
C LEU A 25 -6.67 -15.12 -14.45
N PHE A 26 -5.62 -15.70 -15.01
CA PHE A 26 -4.74 -15.00 -15.95
C PHE A 26 -5.50 -14.36 -17.12
N TYR A 27 -6.53 -15.04 -17.63
CA TYR A 27 -7.35 -14.53 -18.72
C TYR A 27 -8.44 -13.56 -18.26
N ASN A 28 -9.00 -13.75 -17.07
CA ASN A 28 -10.14 -12.97 -16.58
C ASN A 28 -9.73 -11.68 -15.86
N LEU A 29 -8.62 -11.71 -15.12
CA LEU A 29 -8.16 -10.59 -14.30
C LEU A 29 -8.04 -9.25 -15.06
N PRO A 30 -7.53 -9.19 -16.32
CA PRO A 30 -7.47 -7.94 -17.07
C PRO A 30 -8.84 -7.29 -17.33
N TYR A 31 -9.93 -8.06 -17.35
CA TYR A 31 -11.28 -7.51 -17.59
C TYR A 31 -11.84 -6.82 -16.36
N GLU A 32 -11.40 -7.21 -15.15
CA GLU A 32 -11.79 -6.55 -13.91
C GLU A 32 -11.24 -5.13 -13.78
N PHE A 33 -10.24 -4.79 -14.57
CA PHE A 33 -9.60 -3.48 -14.58
C PHE A 33 -10.03 -2.59 -15.76
N ARG A 34 -10.81 -3.08 -16.73
CA ARG A 34 -11.08 -2.38 -18.01
C ARG A 34 -11.58 -0.94 -17.84
N ASP A 35 -12.41 -0.67 -16.83
CA ASP A 35 -13.03 0.63 -16.58
C ASP A 35 -12.10 1.62 -15.88
N PHE A 36 -10.91 1.17 -15.47
CA PHE A 36 -9.90 1.93 -14.73
C PHE A 36 -8.64 2.17 -15.54
N LEU A 37 -8.39 1.35 -16.57
CA LEU A 37 -7.19 1.47 -17.37
C LEU A 37 -7.31 2.65 -18.34
N THR A 38 -6.25 3.43 -18.42
CA THR A 38 -6.13 4.56 -19.37
C THR A 38 -5.57 4.13 -20.74
N GLU A 39 -4.97 2.94 -20.80
CA GLU A 39 -4.33 2.38 -21.97
C GLU A 39 -4.89 0.97 -22.27
N GLU A 40 -4.53 0.40 -23.41
CA GLU A 40 -4.89 -0.98 -23.74
C GLU A 40 -4.36 -1.97 -22.70
N LYS A 41 -5.18 -2.96 -22.33
CA LYS A 41 -4.82 -3.99 -21.34
C LYS A 41 -3.51 -4.72 -21.65
N SER A 42 -3.14 -4.84 -22.92
CA SER A 42 -1.88 -5.44 -23.38
C SER A 42 -0.62 -4.72 -22.87
N LYS A 43 -0.76 -3.43 -22.49
CA LYS A 43 0.32 -2.58 -21.95
C LYS A 43 0.53 -2.72 -20.45
N TYR A 44 -0.28 -3.54 -19.76
CA TYR A 44 -0.20 -3.74 -18.33
C TYR A 44 0.32 -5.12 -17.95
N PHE A 45 0.97 -5.20 -16.80
CA PHE A 45 1.10 -6.41 -16.01
C PHE A 45 -0.04 -6.46 -15.00
N PHE A 46 -0.55 -7.67 -14.76
CA PHE A 46 -1.57 -7.95 -13.76
C PHE A 46 -1.03 -8.98 -12.78
N ASP A 47 -1.37 -8.82 -11.51
CA ASP A 47 -1.02 -9.78 -10.47
C ASP A 47 -2.08 -9.76 -9.37
N TYR A 48 -2.10 -10.76 -8.50
CA TYR A 48 -3.07 -10.86 -7.43
C TYR A 48 -2.52 -11.60 -6.21
N ALA A 49 -3.14 -11.35 -5.06
CA ALA A 49 -2.99 -12.14 -3.85
C ALA A 49 -4.37 -12.65 -3.42
N VAL A 50 -4.47 -13.92 -3.06
CA VAL A 50 -5.72 -14.49 -2.53
C VAL A 50 -5.88 -14.01 -1.09
N ARG A 51 -7.01 -13.34 -0.82
CA ARG A 51 -7.40 -12.90 0.52
C ARG A 51 -8.18 -13.98 1.25
N ARG A 52 -9.18 -14.53 0.56
CA ARG A 52 -10.08 -15.53 1.12
C ARG A 52 -10.65 -16.42 0.01
N ILE A 53 -10.88 -17.68 0.35
CA ILE A 53 -11.65 -18.62 -0.45
C ILE A 53 -12.91 -18.98 0.33
N VAL A 54 -14.07 -18.84 -0.29
CA VAL A 54 -15.37 -19.23 0.27
C VAL A 54 -15.76 -20.56 -0.35
N ASN A 55 -16.00 -21.55 0.47
CA ASN A 55 -16.45 -22.87 0.03
C ASN A 55 -17.98 -22.95 0.03
N ASP A 56 -18.53 -23.83 -0.80
CA ASP A 56 -19.93 -24.20 -0.78
C ASP A 56 -20.25 -25.17 0.40
N GLU A 57 -21.51 -25.61 0.50
CA GLU A 57 -21.97 -26.54 1.54
C GLU A 57 -21.28 -27.91 1.47
N THR A 58 -20.68 -28.25 0.33
CA THR A 58 -19.96 -29.51 0.11
C THR A 58 -18.47 -29.39 0.35
N GLY A 59 -17.96 -28.19 0.70
CA GLY A 59 -16.56 -27.92 0.97
C GLY A 59 -15.73 -27.60 -0.27
N HIS A 60 -16.35 -27.47 -1.46
CA HIS A 60 -15.64 -27.08 -2.68
C HIS A 60 -15.55 -25.55 -2.80
N PRO A 61 -14.43 -25.03 -3.32
CA PRO A 61 -14.26 -23.59 -3.58
C PRO A 61 -15.36 -23.06 -4.51
N LYS A 62 -16.16 -22.10 -4.01
CA LYS A 62 -17.24 -21.45 -4.73
C LYS A 62 -16.86 -20.07 -5.22
N GLU A 63 -16.26 -19.28 -4.34
CA GLU A 63 -15.86 -17.90 -4.60
C GLU A 63 -14.47 -17.65 -4.05
N MET A 64 -13.77 -16.72 -4.66
CA MET A 64 -12.48 -16.23 -4.19
C MET A 64 -12.47 -14.71 -4.12
N GLU A 65 -11.95 -14.20 -3.03
CA GLU A 65 -11.70 -12.78 -2.85
C GLU A 65 -10.22 -12.52 -3.05
N LEU A 66 -9.91 -11.61 -3.97
CA LEU A 66 -8.54 -11.30 -4.38
C LEU A 66 -8.23 -9.84 -4.10
N PHE A 67 -7.02 -9.56 -3.68
CA PHE A 67 -6.41 -8.26 -3.82
C PHE A 67 -5.60 -8.26 -5.12
N ALA A 68 -6.07 -7.52 -6.10
CA ALA A 68 -5.55 -7.52 -7.46
C ALA A 68 -4.89 -6.18 -7.79
N CYS A 69 -3.89 -6.22 -8.66
CA CYS A 69 -3.20 -5.02 -9.14
C CYS A 69 -2.97 -5.04 -10.65
N ALA A 70 -2.86 -3.84 -11.22
CA ALA A 70 -2.46 -3.60 -12.60
C ALA A 70 -1.46 -2.45 -12.66
N ILE A 71 -0.35 -2.64 -13.37
CA ILE A 71 0.72 -1.63 -13.52
C ILE A 71 1.19 -1.59 -14.97
N LEU A 72 1.48 -0.39 -15.48
CA LEU A 72 2.05 -0.22 -16.82
C LEU A 72 3.40 -0.93 -16.95
N LYS A 73 3.59 -1.66 -18.05
CA LYS A 73 4.86 -2.31 -18.38
C LYS A 73 6.02 -1.32 -18.45
N THR A 74 5.76 -0.13 -19.00
CA THR A 74 6.74 0.96 -19.09
C THR A 74 7.21 1.44 -17.73
N THR A 75 6.32 1.53 -16.73
CA THR A 75 6.65 1.86 -15.33
C THR A 75 7.59 0.80 -14.74
N VAL A 76 7.26 -0.48 -14.91
CA VAL A 76 8.10 -1.59 -14.44
C VAL A 76 9.48 -1.58 -15.08
N GLU A 77 9.56 -1.33 -16.40
CA GLU A 77 10.81 -1.23 -17.14
C GLU A 77 11.64 -0.02 -16.69
N GLY A 78 11.00 1.11 -16.39
CA GLY A 78 11.64 2.29 -15.83
C GLY A 78 12.33 1.99 -14.49
N TYR A 79 11.64 1.32 -13.57
CA TYR A 79 12.21 0.89 -12.28
C TYR A 79 13.33 -0.13 -12.46
N ARG A 80 13.16 -1.07 -13.39
CA ARG A 80 14.21 -2.05 -13.71
C ARG A 80 15.47 -1.38 -14.22
N ALA A 81 15.34 -0.42 -15.15
CA ALA A 81 16.45 0.34 -15.70
C ALA A 81 17.13 1.24 -14.66
N MET A 82 16.33 1.90 -13.80
CA MET A 82 16.84 2.72 -12.70
C MET A 82 17.72 1.91 -11.75
N LEU A 83 17.21 0.77 -11.27
CA LEU A 83 17.95 -0.09 -10.36
C LEU A 83 19.16 -0.73 -11.01
N HIS A 84 19.07 -1.11 -12.28
CA HIS A 84 20.20 -1.65 -13.03
C HIS A 84 21.36 -0.64 -13.12
N ARG A 85 21.07 0.65 -13.41
CA ARG A 85 22.08 1.73 -13.41
C ARG A 85 22.74 1.93 -12.04
N ALA A 86 21.99 1.67 -10.96
CA ALA A 86 22.52 1.69 -9.59
C ALA A 86 23.25 0.40 -9.18
N GLY A 87 23.46 -0.56 -10.09
CA GLY A 87 24.13 -1.83 -9.82
C GLY A 87 23.24 -2.90 -9.17
N PHE A 88 21.91 -2.68 -9.13
CA PHE A 88 20.98 -3.62 -8.53
C PHE A 88 20.13 -4.36 -9.57
N ARG A 89 19.80 -5.61 -9.29
CA ARG A 89 18.81 -6.35 -10.06
C ARG A 89 17.45 -6.30 -9.35
N LEU A 90 16.42 -5.76 -10.02
CA LEU A 90 15.05 -5.82 -9.53
C LEU A 90 14.58 -7.28 -9.51
N ARG A 91 14.16 -7.78 -8.35
CA ARG A 91 13.64 -9.13 -8.14
C ARG A 91 12.15 -9.13 -7.81
N VAL A 92 11.72 -8.14 -7.04
CA VAL A 92 10.35 -7.99 -6.58
C VAL A 92 9.93 -6.54 -6.75
N LEU A 93 8.79 -6.34 -7.36
CA LEU A 93 8.06 -5.09 -7.38
C LEU A 93 6.73 -5.36 -6.67
N THR A 94 6.39 -4.57 -5.68
CA THR A 94 5.21 -4.80 -4.85
C THR A 94 4.52 -3.50 -4.50
N VAL A 95 3.33 -3.59 -3.92
CA VAL A 95 2.55 -2.46 -3.43
C VAL A 95 2.66 -2.36 -1.91
N THR A 96 2.39 -1.18 -1.35
CA THR A 96 2.53 -0.91 0.08
C THR A 96 1.69 -1.87 0.92
N GLU A 97 0.48 -2.18 0.48
CA GLU A 97 -0.45 -3.08 1.13
C GLU A 97 0.15 -4.49 1.32
N CYS A 98 0.75 -5.02 0.27
CA CYS A 98 1.41 -6.34 0.32
C CYS A 98 2.71 -6.29 1.13
N ALA A 99 3.48 -5.20 1.02
CA ALA A 99 4.72 -5.04 1.77
C ALA A 99 4.48 -5.01 3.28
N TYR A 100 3.50 -4.24 3.73
CA TYR A 100 3.12 -4.20 5.15
C TYR A 100 2.53 -5.53 5.63
N GLY A 101 1.71 -6.20 4.82
CA GLY A 101 1.22 -7.55 5.13
C GLY A 101 2.35 -8.55 5.33
N ALA A 102 3.39 -8.49 4.48
CA ALA A 102 4.58 -9.33 4.63
C ALA A 102 5.35 -9.03 5.93
N VAL A 103 5.48 -7.76 6.32
CA VAL A 103 6.11 -7.35 7.58
C VAL A 103 5.30 -7.84 8.77
N LEU A 104 3.96 -7.65 8.76
CA LEU A 104 3.07 -8.17 9.81
C LEU A 104 3.15 -9.69 9.91
N GLY A 105 3.10 -10.41 8.80
CA GLY A 105 3.23 -11.87 8.80
C GLY A 105 4.57 -12.35 9.35
N ALA A 106 5.67 -11.66 9.02
CA ALA A 106 6.98 -11.95 9.59
C ALA A 106 7.03 -11.68 11.11
N TYR A 107 6.43 -10.57 11.54
CA TYR A 107 6.31 -10.23 12.96
C TYR A 107 5.50 -11.30 13.72
N LEU A 108 4.32 -11.67 13.22
CA LEU A 108 3.46 -12.67 13.85
C LEU A 108 4.16 -14.04 13.96
N ARG A 109 4.84 -14.48 12.90
CA ARG A 109 5.66 -15.72 12.94
C ARG A 109 6.72 -15.65 14.03
N ARG A 110 7.43 -14.52 14.12
CA ARG A 110 8.47 -14.34 15.15
C ARG A 110 7.91 -14.39 16.58
N MET A 111 6.66 -13.97 16.76
CA MET A 111 5.97 -13.99 18.06
C MET A 111 5.26 -15.31 18.35
N GLY A 112 5.30 -16.30 17.43
CA GLY A 112 4.55 -17.55 17.56
C GLY A 112 3.03 -17.35 17.49
N ALA A 113 2.58 -16.34 16.77
CA ALA A 113 1.19 -15.91 16.68
C ALA A 113 0.68 -15.90 15.23
N GLU A 114 1.09 -16.87 14.41
CA GLU A 114 0.72 -16.96 12.99
C GLU A 114 -0.78 -17.04 12.76
N ASN A 115 -1.51 -17.62 13.70
CA ASN A 115 -2.97 -17.79 13.65
C ASN A 115 -3.72 -16.65 14.35
N ASP A 116 -3.05 -15.58 14.74
CA ASP A 116 -3.69 -14.41 15.35
C ASP A 116 -4.34 -13.57 14.26
N ASP A 117 -5.66 -13.66 14.18
CA ASP A 117 -6.53 -13.05 13.18
C ASP A 117 -7.09 -11.67 13.60
N ARG A 118 -6.63 -11.12 14.73
CA ARG A 118 -7.09 -9.80 15.19
C ARG A 118 -6.86 -8.72 14.17
N ASP A 119 -7.76 -7.74 14.15
CA ASP A 119 -7.61 -6.55 13.32
C ASP A 119 -6.44 -5.69 13.80
N ARG A 120 -5.67 -5.20 12.84
CA ARG A 120 -4.51 -4.33 13.05
C ARG A 120 -4.55 -3.16 12.10
N CYS A 121 -4.12 -2.01 12.59
CA CYS A 121 -3.98 -0.82 11.78
C CYS A 121 -2.50 -0.39 11.76
N ILE A 122 -1.96 -0.23 10.54
CA ILE A 122 -0.69 0.46 10.33
C ILE A 122 -1.01 1.89 9.94
N VAL A 123 -0.53 2.85 10.72
CA VAL A 123 -0.65 4.28 10.47
C VAL A 123 0.65 4.76 9.85
N SER A 124 0.57 5.24 8.60
CA SER A 124 1.71 5.83 7.88
C SER A 124 1.50 7.33 7.74
N ILE A 125 2.15 8.11 8.59
CA ILE A 125 2.07 9.57 8.56
C ILE A 125 3.11 10.07 7.57
N GLY A 126 2.64 10.57 6.44
CA GLY A 126 3.47 11.19 5.40
C GLY A 126 3.60 12.70 5.58
N HIS A 127 4.22 13.35 4.59
CA HIS A 127 4.38 14.82 4.62
C HIS A 127 3.05 15.53 4.36
N ARG A 128 2.23 15.05 3.40
CA ARG A 128 0.96 15.69 3.01
C ARG A 128 -0.27 14.92 3.46
N SER A 129 -0.18 13.60 3.54
CA SER A 129 -1.31 12.73 3.88
C SER A 129 -0.89 11.64 4.86
N THR A 130 -1.85 11.13 5.59
CA THR A 130 -1.74 9.97 6.48
C THR A 130 -2.56 8.83 5.88
N HIS A 131 -1.95 7.65 5.79
CA HIS A 131 -2.61 6.43 5.32
C HIS A 131 -2.82 5.47 6.48
N LEU A 132 -4.04 4.95 6.58
CA LEU A 132 -4.41 3.89 7.50
C LEU A 132 -4.56 2.61 6.70
N TYR A 133 -3.76 1.60 7.00
CA TYR A 133 -3.84 0.28 6.37
C TYR A 133 -4.40 -0.71 7.38
N ILE A 134 -5.57 -1.25 7.09
CA ILE A 134 -6.28 -2.20 7.96
C ILE A 134 -5.96 -3.62 7.51
N TYR A 135 -5.65 -4.48 8.47
CA TYR A 135 -5.31 -5.88 8.27
C TYR A 135 -6.12 -6.77 9.21
N HIS A 136 -6.57 -7.90 8.71
CA HIS A 136 -7.05 -9.01 9.52
C HIS A 136 -5.95 -10.07 9.59
N GLY A 137 -5.36 -10.25 10.78
CA GLY A 137 -4.08 -10.95 10.88
C GLY A 137 -2.97 -10.23 10.11
N ALA A 138 -2.45 -10.86 9.07
CA ALA A 138 -1.50 -10.29 8.10
C ALA A 138 -2.13 -10.05 6.72
N THR A 139 -3.43 -10.32 6.55
CA THR A 139 -4.16 -10.15 5.30
C THR A 139 -4.68 -8.72 5.19
N PHE A 140 -4.34 -8.02 4.13
CA PHE A 140 -4.82 -6.66 3.87
C PHE A 140 -6.34 -6.66 3.70
N ASP A 141 -7.02 -5.77 4.41
CA ASP A 141 -8.46 -5.54 4.31
C ASP A 141 -8.77 -4.28 3.51
N SER A 142 -8.42 -3.13 4.03
CA SER A 142 -8.79 -1.85 3.43
C SER A 142 -7.76 -0.77 3.72
N ARG A 143 -7.82 0.32 2.93
CA ARG A 143 -7.01 1.52 3.13
C ARG A 143 -7.91 2.74 3.24
N ARG A 144 -7.52 3.64 4.13
CA ARG A 144 -8.06 5.00 4.22
C ARG A 144 -6.93 6.01 4.04
N GLU A 145 -7.23 7.11 3.40
CA GLU A 145 -6.34 8.24 3.24
C GLU A 145 -6.97 9.47 3.87
N ILE A 146 -6.16 10.22 4.60
CA ILE A 146 -6.55 11.46 5.27
C ILE A 146 -5.56 12.53 4.79
N ASP A 147 -6.07 13.63 4.25
CA ASP A 147 -5.26 14.75 3.73
C ASP A 147 -4.65 15.60 4.86
N VAL A 148 -4.08 14.92 5.85
CA VAL A 148 -3.36 15.51 6.97
C VAL A 148 -2.03 14.78 7.11
N GLY A 149 -0.94 15.54 7.16
CA GLY A 149 0.42 15.01 7.32
C GLY A 149 1.32 16.00 8.05
N GLY A 150 2.61 15.68 8.12
CA GLY A 150 3.60 16.49 8.84
C GLY A 150 3.68 17.96 8.39
N ARG A 151 3.31 18.23 7.13
CA ARG A 151 3.25 19.61 6.61
C ARG A 151 2.30 20.50 7.40
N LEU A 152 1.14 19.99 7.85
CA LEU A 152 0.20 20.77 8.66
C LEU A 152 0.84 21.21 9.97
N ILE A 153 1.66 20.35 10.58
CA ILE A 153 2.41 20.70 11.80
C ILE A 153 3.39 21.83 11.52
N ASP A 154 4.15 21.72 10.42
CA ASP A 154 5.09 22.77 10.01
C ASP A 154 4.36 24.12 9.74
N GLU A 155 3.18 24.06 9.10
CA GLU A 155 2.35 25.25 8.81
C GLU A 155 1.84 25.90 10.11
N GLN A 156 1.35 25.12 11.07
CA GLN A 156 0.89 25.63 12.36
C GLN A 156 2.03 26.25 13.18
N ILE A 157 3.21 25.63 13.20
CA ILE A 157 4.40 26.20 13.85
C ILE A 157 4.83 27.50 13.15
N ALA A 158 4.83 27.52 11.81
CA ALA A 158 5.19 28.70 11.03
C ALA A 158 4.27 29.89 11.37
N GLU A 159 2.97 29.65 11.43
CA GLU A 159 1.96 30.65 11.79
C GLU A 159 2.13 31.15 13.24
N HIS A 160 2.25 30.19 14.19
CA HIS A 160 2.38 30.52 15.61
C HIS A 160 3.65 31.32 15.93
N CYS A 161 4.79 30.92 15.32
CA CYS A 161 6.09 31.55 15.57
C CYS A 161 6.39 32.74 14.64
N GLY A 162 5.57 33.00 13.60
CA GLY A 162 5.79 34.05 12.62
C GLY A 162 7.05 33.81 11.76
N VAL A 163 7.35 32.58 11.42
CA VAL A 163 8.54 32.16 10.66
C VAL A 163 8.16 31.48 9.35
N ASP A 164 9.13 31.33 8.43
CA ASP A 164 8.90 30.54 7.22
C ASP A 164 8.80 29.04 7.52
N ILE A 165 8.20 28.28 6.59
CA ILE A 165 7.89 26.86 6.77
C ILE A 165 9.17 26.00 6.92
N HIS A 166 10.30 26.39 6.33
CA HIS A 166 11.54 25.61 6.44
C HIS A 166 12.16 25.78 7.83
N LEU A 167 12.06 27.00 8.39
CA LEU A 167 12.49 27.26 9.75
C LEU A 167 11.56 26.60 10.76
N ALA A 168 10.24 26.61 10.52
CA ALA A 168 9.25 25.90 11.31
C ALA A 168 9.53 24.40 11.35
N HIS A 169 9.87 23.78 10.21
CA HIS A 169 10.28 22.38 10.17
C HIS A 169 11.53 22.09 11.03
N SER A 170 12.49 23.01 11.05
CA SER A 170 13.66 22.92 11.92
C SER A 170 13.29 23.06 13.41
N TYR A 171 12.36 23.94 13.74
CA TYR A 171 11.83 24.10 15.09
C TYR A 171 11.10 22.84 15.56
N MET A 172 10.26 22.26 14.73
CA MET A 172 9.58 20.98 15.00
C MET A 172 10.60 19.88 15.33
N ARG A 173 11.67 19.74 14.53
CA ARG A 173 12.68 18.70 14.73
C ARG A 173 13.53 18.86 15.98
N SER A 174 13.74 20.07 16.45
CA SER A 174 14.57 20.39 17.63
C SER A 174 13.75 20.69 18.88
N ASP A 175 12.42 20.65 18.78
CA ASP A 175 11.49 21.11 19.82
C ASP A 175 11.88 22.52 20.35
N TYR A 176 12.23 23.41 19.42
CA TYR A 176 12.71 24.75 19.75
C TYR A 176 11.64 25.54 20.54
N ASN A 177 11.98 25.96 21.75
CA ASN A 177 11.08 26.66 22.68
C ASN A 177 9.80 25.85 23.03
N GLY A 178 9.84 24.52 22.98
CA GLY A 178 8.69 23.69 23.33
C GLY A 178 7.54 23.77 22.32
N VAL A 179 7.83 24.02 21.03
CA VAL A 179 6.79 24.12 19.98
C VAL A 179 5.93 22.89 19.85
N LEU A 180 6.39 21.71 20.28
CA LEU A 180 5.58 20.48 20.24
C LEU A 180 4.58 20.37 21.40
N GLU A 181 4.75 21.19 22.44
CA GLU A 181 3.82 21.27 23.58
C GLU A 181 2.86 22.45 23.49
N ALA A 182 3.03 23.31 22.47
CA ALA A 182 2.18 24.47 22.26
C ALA A 182 0.75 24.05 21.87
N ASP A 183 -0.24 24.78 22.39
CA ASP A 183 -1.63 24.62 22.00
C ASP A 183 -1.87 25.39 20.68
N TYR A 184 -2.16 24.66 19.61
CA TYR A 184 -2.43 25.21 18.28
C TYR A 184 -3.94 25.26 17.98
N ALA A 185 -4.81 25.39 18.99
CA ALA A 185 -6.27 25.45 18.85
C ALA A 185 -6.76 26.69 18.08
#